data_a7a8c091af6e2c9ff24a71fbb4161e57
#
_entry.id   a7a8c091af6e2c9ff24a71fbb4161e57
#
_cell.length_a   1.000
_cell.length_b   1.000
_cell.length_c   1.000
_cell.angle_alpha   90.00
_cell.angle_beta   90.00
_cell.angle_gamma   90.00
#
_symmetry.space_group_name_H-M   'P 1'
#
loop_
_entity.id
_entity.type
_entity.pdbx_description
1 polymer ?
#
loop_
_entity_poly.entity_id
_entity_poly.type
_entity_poly.pdbx_seq_one_letter_code
_entity_poly.pdbx_strand_id
1 'polypeptide(L)'
;MKAKENPFKPTAGGEPPLLIGRGKVIRDFEKGLDNGVGAPGRIMLVTGARGTGKTVMLTVFGDRAKARRWDVIEETASAGLCERLVDALRTGRGALDHLTIRPSLTFAGAGIGLGEAELSPKRMPETLRSAIAGRLDALEKRHAGLLITIDETQAAERSDMIAIATAIQHQIRERRNIAIVFAGLPQMISDLFNDEVITFLRRAKTNILTDIPLDEVRDAFATTFRASGMSITDAQLSTAANVTAGYPYMIQLVGYHIWDAADMRDSDTIIDADVTAGIEEARIDL
;
A
#
# COMPACT_ATOMS: atom_id res chain seq x y z
N MET A 1 29.63 15.07 -13.70
CA MET A 1 28.36 15.52 -13.12
C MET A 1 27.57 14.28 -12.74
N LYS A 2 26.93 14.21 -11.56
CA LYS A 2 25.96 13.14 -11.29
C LYS A 2 24.79 13.32 -12.25
N ALA A 3 24.37 12.27 -12.95
CA ALA A 3 23.15 12.30 -13.74
C ALA A 3 22.00 12.74 -12.83
N LYS A 4 21.21 13.71 -13.26
CA LYS A 4 20.02 14.13 -12.55
C LYS A 4 19.03 12.98 -12.58
N GLU A 5 18.46 12.63 -11.45
CA GLU A 5 17.44 11.58 -11.38
C GLU A 5 16.07 12.22 -11.60
N ASN A 6 15.29 11.65 -12.54
CA ASN A 6 13.90 12.07 -12.74
C ASN A 6 13.09 11.79 -11.45
N PRO A 7 12.49 12.82 -10.83
CA PRO A 7 11.79 12.67 -9.56
C PRO A 7 10.44 11.96 -9.71
N PHE A 8 9.83 12.00 -10.89
CA PHE A 8 8.53 11.36 -11.13
C PHE A 8 8.70 9.86 -11.32
N LYS A 9 7.79 9.06 -10.76
CA LYS A 9 7.87 7.60 -10.75
C LYS A 9 6.55 6.99 -11.21
N PRO A 10 6.28 6.92 -12.52
CA PRO A 10 5.03 6.39 -13.07
C PRO A 10 4.97 4.85 -13.06
N THR A 11 5.54 4.20 -12.05
CA THR A 11 5.51 2.73 -11.90
C THR A 11 4.46 2.33 -10.88
N ALA A 12 3.84 1.16 -11.07
CA ALA A 12 2.87 0.62 -10.14
C ALA A 12 3.51 0.44 -8.75
N GLY A 13 2.89 1.02 -7.71
CA GLY A 13 3.39 0.98 -6.33
C GLY A 13 4.58 1.90 -6.04
N GLY A 14 5.09 2.64 -7.02
CA GLY A 14 6.13 3.64 -6.81
C GLY A 14 5.62 4.79 -5.93
N GLU A 15 6.38 5.17 -4.90
CA GLU A 15 6.03 6.31 -4.06
C GLU A 15 6.26 7.61 -4.86
N PRO A 16 5.22 8.44 -5.05
CA PRO A 16 5.39 9.72 -5.75
C PRO A 16 6.19 10.69 -4.87
N PRO A 17 6.92 11.63 -5.48
CA PRO A 17 7.71 12.61 -4.73
C PRO A 17 6.89 13.46 -3.77
N LEU A 18 5.59 13.61 -4.05
CA LEU A 18 4.64 14.32 -3.20
C LEU A 18 3.29 13.58 -3.16
N LEU A 19 2.80 13.36 -1.94
CA LEU A 19 1.48 12.77 -1.67
C LEU A 19 0.40 13.85 -1.61
N ILE A 20 0.05 14.41 -2.76
CA ILE A 20 -0.95 15.48 -2.87
C ILE A 20 -2.38 14.95 -2.68
N GLY A 21 -3.25 15.79 -2.11
CA GLY A 21 -4.67 15.46 -1.90
C GLY A 21 -4.93 14.35 -0.87
N ARG A 22 -3.91 13.77 -0.24
CA ARG A 22 -4.06 12.61 0.66
C ARG A 22 -3.82 12.91 2.15
N GLY A 23 -3.44 14.12 2.48
CA GLY A 23 -3.08 14.52 3.84
C GLY A 23 -4.14 14.24 4.90
N LYS A 24 -5.44 14.35 4.56
CA LYS A 24 -6.53 14.02 5.48
C LYS A 24 -6.57 12.52 5.80
N VAL A 25 -6.47 11.68 4.78
CA VAL A 25 -6.53 10.20 4.93
C VAL A 25 -5.36 9.71 5.78
N ILE A 26 -4.16 10.25 5.53
CA ILE A 26 -2.95 9.95 6.30
C ILE A 26 -3.12 10.36 7.76
N ARG A 27 -3.53 11.60 8.02
CA ARG A 27 -3.78 12.08 9.41
C ARG A 27 -4.83 11.27 10.15
N ASP A 28 -5.88 10.83 9.46
CA ASP A 28 -6.92 10.01 10.06
C ASP A 28 -6.40 8.63 10.46
N PHE A 29 -5.53 8.04 9.65
CA PHE A 29 -4.83 6.80 9.98
C PHE A 29 -3.89 6.99 11.18
N GLU A 30 -3.01 7.99 11.13
CA GLU A 30 -2.08 8.29 12.22
C GLU A 30 -2.80 8.51 13.55
N LYS A 31 -3.88 9.30 13.56
CA LYS A 31 -4.73 9.47 14.74
C LYS A 31 -5.34 8.15 15.23
N GLY A 32 -5.69 7.24 14.31
CA GLY A 32 -6.16 5.90 14.66
C GLY A 32 -5.12 5.11 15.43
N LEU A 33 -3.85 5.18 15.04
CA LEU A 33 -2.75 4.54 15.76
C LEU A 33 -2.47 5.21 17.12
N ASP A 34 -2.43 6.54 17.15
CA ASP A 34 -2.01 7.34 18.30
C ASP A 34 -3.09 7.37 19.42
N ASN A 35 -4.37 7.36 19.07
CA ASN A 35 -5.48 7.42 20.03
C ASN A 35 -5.82 6.08 20.72
N GLY A 36 -5.08 5.02 20.43
CA GLY A 36 -5.22 3.76 21.14
C GLY A 36 -6.34 2.84 20.62
N VAL A 37 -6.59 1.79 21.38
CA VAL A 37 -7.55 0.73 21.00
C VAL A 37 -8.97 1.27 20.91
N GLY A 38 -9.68 0.90 19.83
CA GLY A 38 -11.04 1.36 19.57
C GLY A 38 -11.13 2.71 18.86
N ALA A 39 -10.01 3.37 18.57
CA ALA A 39 -10.01 4.62 17.82
C ALA A 39 -10.48 4.44 16.38
N PRO A 40 -11.29 5.37 15.82
CA PRO A 40 -11.54 5.43 14.39
C PRO A 40 -10.22 5.52 13.61
N GLY A 41 -10.13 4.83 12.49
CA GLY A 41 -8.91 4.79 11.69
C GLY A 41 -8.01 3.56 11.94
N ARG A 42 -8.32 2.72 12.94
CA ARG A 42 -7.68 1.41 13.10
C ARG A 42 -8.26 0.33 12.18
N ILE A 43 -9.46 0.52 11.71
CA ILE A 43 -10.09 -0.28 10.67
C ILE A 43 -10.44 0.66 9.55
N MET A 44 -9.81 0.53 8.42
CA MET A 44 -10.01 1.42 7.27
C MET A 44 -10.31 0.65 6.01
N LEU A 45 -11.16 1.23 5.19
CA LEU A 45 -11.39 0.84 3.81
C LEU A 45 -10.89 1.98 2.92
N VAL A 46 -9.97 1.68 2.02
CA VAL A 46 -9.46 2.61 1.02
C VAL A 46 -9.95 2.15 -0.35
N THR A 47 -10.73 2.96 -1.01
CA THR A 47 -11.30 2.61 -2.30
C THR A 47 -11.13 3.71 -3.33
N GLY A 48 -11.25 3.38 -4.58
CA GLY A 48 -11.14 4.28 -5.71
C GLY A 48 -10.92 3.53 -7.01
N ALA A 49 -11.02 4.22 -8.14
CA ALA A 49 -10.71 3.66 -9.44
C ALA A 49 -9.27 3.12 -9.51
N ARG A 50 -8.92 2.41 -10.57
CA ARG A 50 -7.52 2.04 -10.83
C ARG A 50 -6.69 3.31 -10.99
N GLY A 51 -5.42 3.27 -10.59
CA GLY A 51 -4.50 4.40 -10.71
C GLY A 51 -4.73 5.56 -9.72
N THR A 52 -5.71 5.48 -8.79
CA THR A 52 -5.96 6.53 -7.79
C THR A 52 -4.98 6.53 -6.61
N GLY A 53 -4.00 5.61 -6.61
CA GLY A 53 -2.94 5.55 -5.59
C GLY A 53 -3.29 4.71 -4.35
N LYS A 54 -4.18 3.72 -4.45
CA LYS A 54 -4.53 2.83 -3.32
C LYS A 54 -3.32 2.11 -2.75
N THR A 55 -2.54 1.43 -3.59
CA THR A 55 -1.31 0.72 -3.20
C THR A 55 -0.30 1.67 -2.55
N VAL A 56 -0.11 2.86 -3.13
CA VAL A 56 0.76 3.91 -2.55
C VAL A 56 0.29 4.28 -1.14
N MET A 57 -1.01 4.43 -0.93
CA MET A 57 -1.55 4.74 0.41
C MET A 57 -1.27 3.62 1.41
N LEU A 58 -1.34 2.35 1.00
CA LEU A 58 -0.97 1.22 1.88
C LEU A 58 0.51 1.27 2.27
N THR A 59 1.41 1.52 1.31
CA THR A 59 2.85 1.71 1.58
C THR A 59 3.07 2.83 2.60
N VAL A 60 2.44 4.00 2.38
CA VAL A 60 2.53 5.15 3.31
C VAL A 60 2.03 4.78 4.71
N PHE A 61 0.92 4.06 4.81
CA PHE A 61 0.43 3.61 6.11
C PHE A 61 1.40 2.64 6.80
N GLY A 62 2.00 1.73 6.03
CA GLY A 62 3.05 0.84 6.51
C GLY A 62 4.22 1.62 7.10
N ASP A 63 4.74 2.63 6.38
CA ASP A 63 5.86 3.45 6.83
C ASP A 63 5.52 4.30 8.05
N ARG A 64 4.30 4.87 8.12
CA ARG A 64 3.82 5.60 9.30
C ARG A 64 3.67 4.70 10.52
N ALA A 65 3.29 3.45 10.33
CA ALA A 65 3.21 2.45 11.39
C ALA A 65 4.60 2.00 11.84
N LYS A 66 5.52 1.69 10.90
CA LYS A 66 6.93 1.35 11.20
C LYS A 66 7.63 2.47 11.98
N ALA A 67 7.39 3.74 11.63
CA ALA A 67 7.92 4.90 12.38
C ALA A 67 7.44 4.95 13.84
N ARG A 68 6.28 4.34 14.13
CA ARG A 68 5.72 4.16 15.49
C ARG A 68 6.11 2.82 16.13
N ARG A 69 7.06 2.11 15.54
CA ARG A 69 7.53 0.78 15.97
C ARG A 69 6.46 -0.32 15.92
N TRP A 70 5.44 -0.12 15.08
CA TRP A 70 4.46 -1.15 14.78
C TRP A 70 5.07 -2.19 13.83
N ASP A 71 4.65 -3.42 14.00
CA ASP A 71 4.87 -4.46 13.01
C ASP A 71 3.90 -4.30 11.85
N VAL A 72 4.36 -4.54 10.63
CA VAL A 72 3.55 -4.34 9.43
C VAL A 72 3.60 -5.60 8.58
N ILE A 73 2.42 -6.11 8.25
CA ILE A 73 2.23 -7.21 7.30
C ILE A 73 1.45 -6.65 6.11
N GLU A 74 2.02 -6.78 4.94
CA GLU A 74 1.48 -6.27 3.68
C GLU A 74 1.19 -7.45 2.77
N GLU A 75 -0.08 -7.62 2.37
CA GLU A 75 -0.52 -8.71 1.50
C GLU A 75 -1.37 -8.17 0.35
N THR A 76 -1.31 -8.88 -0.77
CA THR A 76 -2.24 -8.69 -1.89
C THR A 76 -3.22 -9.85 -1.93
N ALA A 77 -4.50 -9.53 -2.04
CA ALA A 77 -5.54 -10.53 -2.08
C ALA A 77 -5.43 -11.44 -3.30
N SER A 78 -5.42 -12.74 -3.05
CA SER A 78 -5.43 -13.82 -4.04
C SER A 78 -5.75 -15.12 -3.31
N ALA A 79 -5.93 -16.24 -4.02
CA ALA A 79 -6.15 -17.55 -3.41
C ALA A 79 -5.08 -17.86 -2.35
N GLY A 80 -5.48 -18.45 -1.22
CA GLY A 80 -4.60 -18.78 -0.11
C GLY A 80 -4.14 -17.58 0.73
N LEU A 81 -4.87 -16.47 0.73
CA LEU A 81 -4.54 -15.27 1.50
C LEU A 81 -4.39 -15.55 3.00
N CYS A 82 -5.30 -16.32 3.59
CA CYS A 82 -5.21 -16.66 5.01
C CYS A 82 -3.96 -17.46 5.37
N GLU A 83 -3.54 -18.38 4.51
CA GLU A 83 -2.33 -19.19 4.70
C GLU A 83 -1.07 -18.30 4.67
N ARG A 84 -0.96 -17.42 3.68
CA ARG A 84 0.14 -16.45 3.60
C ARG A 84 0.18 -15.50 4.80
N LEU A 85 -0.98 -15.05 5.28
CA LEU A 85 -1.04 -14.23 6.49
C LEU A 85 -0.53 -15.00 7.72
N VAL A 86 -0.90 -16.27 7.88
CA VAL A 86 -0.41 -17.13 8.98
C VAL A 86 1.11 -17.25 8.91
N ASP A 87 1.68 -17.50 7.73
CA ASP A 87 3.12 -17.62 7.54
C ASP A 87 3.85 -16.30 7.80
N ALA A 88 3.32 -15.17 7.32
CA ALA A 88 3.87 -13.84 7.60
C ALA A 88 3.85 -13.48 9.09
N LEU A 89 2.76 -13.83 9.80
CA LEU A 89 2.63 -13.62 11.24
C LEU A 89 3.66 -14.42 12.05
N ARG A 90 3.98 -15.64 11.63
CA ARG A 90 4.99 -16.50 12.26
C ARG A 90 6.41 -15.98 12.06
N THR A 91 6.72 -15.56 10.84
CA THR A 91 8.08 -15.14 10.47
C THR A 91 8.38 -13.69 10.83
N GLY A 92 7.37 -12.88 11.06
CA GLY A 92 7.47 -11.43 11.23
C GLY A 92 7.83 -10.70 9.93
N ARG A 93 7.61 -11.33 8.77
CA ARG A 93 7.94 -10.78 7.46
C ARG A 93 6.68 -10.70 6.60
N GLY A 94 6.46 -9.58 5.95
CA GLY A 94 5.40 -9.40 4.97
C GLY A 94 5.77 -9.97 3.60
N ALA A 95 4.79 -10.05 2.68
CA ALA A 95 4.93 -10.67 1.34
C ALA A 95 6.06 -10.10 0.48
N LEU A 96 6.47 -8.85 0.70
CA LEU A 96 7.58 -8.23 -0.05
C LEU A 96 8.94 -8.88 0.20
N ASP A 97 9.11 -9.58 1.34
CA ASP A 97 10.32 -10.34 1.63
C ASP A 97 10.37 -11.72 0.93
N HIS A 98 9.26 -12.18 0.37
CA HIS A 98 9.20 -13.49 -0.33
C HIS A 98 9.66 -13.45 -1.79
N LEU A 99 9.96 -12.28 -2.35
CA LEU A 99 10.55 -12.15 -3.70
C LEU A 99 12.03 -12.54 -3.76
N THR A 100 12.65 -12.87 -2.63
CA THR A 100 13.95 -13.53 -2.64
C THR A 100 13.72 -15.01 -2.95
N ILE A 101 13.86 -15.36 -4.24
CA ILE A 101 13.91 -16.73 -4.75
C ILE A 101 14.84 -17.54 -3.85
N ARG A 102 14.28 -18.41 -3.01
CA ARG A 102 15.05 -19.50 -2.44
C ARG A 102 15.24 -20.54 -3.54
N PRO A 103 16.45 -20.77 -4.05
CA PRO A 103 16.69 -21.98 -4.83
C PRO A 103 16.48 -23.15 -3.88
N SER A 104 15.42 -23.91 -4.09
CA SER A 104 15.24 -25.22 -3.47
C SER A 104 16.34 -26.13 -4.02
N LEU A 105 17.45 -26.23 -3.32
CA LEU A 105 18.41 -27.30 -3.53
C LEU A 105 17.77 -28.62 -3.03
N THR A 106 17.08 -29.26 -3.95
CA THR A 106 16.69 -30.66 -3.79
C THR A 106 17.97 -31.48 -3.90
N PHE A 107 18.58 -31.80 -2.78
CA PHE A 107 19.66 -32.78 -2.73
C PHE A 107 19.04 -34.17 -2.74
N ALA A 108 18.97 -34.79 -3.92
CA ALA A 108 18.74 -36.23 -4.04
C ALA A 108 20.07 -36.92 -3.75
N GLY A 109 20.17 -37.59 -2.62
CA GLY A 109 21.34 -38.38 -2.27
C GLY A 109 21.08 -39.28 -1.08
N ALA A 110 21.05 -40.57 -1.32
CA ALA A 110 20.80 -41.69 -0.45
C ALA A 110 21.61 -41.66 0.87
N GLY A 111 20.97 -42.05 1.98
CA GLY A 111 21.62 -42.37 3.23
C GLY A 111 20.63 -43.03 4.17
N ILE A 112 20.72 -44.36 4.28
CA ILE A 112 20.01 -45.19 5.26
C ILE A 112 20.47 -44.81 6.67
N GLY A 113 19.54 -44.36 7.51
CA GLY A 113 19.77 -44.14 8.94
C GLY A 113 18.47 -44.47 9.68
N LEU A 114 18.35 -45.66 10.21
CA LEU A 114 17.38 -46.06 11.24
C LEU A 114 17.66 -45.22 12.51
N GLY A 115 16.78 -44.27 12.83
CA GLY A 115 16.82 -43.47 14.03
C GLY A 115 15.40 -43.01 14.35
N GLU A 116 14.91 -43.49 15.49
CA GLU A 116 13.68 -43.20 16.20
C GLU A 116 12.88 -41.99 15.68
N ALA A 117 11.73 -42.25 15.06
CA ALA A 117 10.73 -41.24 14.83
C ALA A 117 10.16 -40.83 16.21
N GLU A 118 10.72 -39.78 16.82
CA GLU A 118 10.00 -39.02 17.83
C GLU A 118 8.70 -38.56 17.16
N LEU A 119 7.58 -39.15 17.59
CA LEU A 119 6.23 -38.71 17.30
C LEU A 119 6.07 -37.30 17.92
N SER A 120 6.56 -36.29 17.22
CA SER A 120 6.18 -34.91 17.52
C SER A 120 4.65 -34.85 17.47
N PRO A 121 3.97 -34.40 18.52
CA PRO A 121 2.52 -34.31 18.53
C PRO A 121 2.12 -33.53 17.27
N LYS A 122 1.25 -34.09 16.44
CA LYS A 122 0.66 -33.43 15.28
C LYS A 122 0.13 -32.08 15.77
N ARG A 123 0.90 -31.01 15.56
CA ARG A 123 0.43 -29.65 15.84
C ARG A 123 -0.83 -29.48 15.00
N MET A 124 -1.95 -29.24 15.66
CA MET A 124 -3.17 -28.82 14.96
C MET A 124 -2.81 -27.65 14.07
N PRO A 125 -3.33 -27.60 12.82
CA PRO A 125 -3.06 -26.48 11.93
C PRO A 125 -3.41 -25.18 12.67
N GLU A 126 -2.45 -24.28 12.72
CA GLU A 126 -2.64 -22.99 13.38
C GLU A 126 -3.69 -22.18 12.64
N THR A 127 -4.67 -21.69 13.38
CA THR A 127 -5.70 -20.82 12.80
C THR A 127 -5.17 -19.39 12.65
N LEU A 128 -5.68 -18.61 11.70
CA LEU A 128 -5.33 -17.21 11.54
C LEU A 128 -5.49 -16.42 12.85
N ARG A 129 -6.54 -16.73 13.62
CA ARG A 129 -6.78 -16.10 14.93
C ARG A 129 -5.66 -16.36 15.91
N SER A 130 -5.19 -17.61 16.04
CA SER A 130 -4.11 -17.97 16.95
C SER A 130 -2.76 -17.38 16.52
N ALA A 131 -2.50 -17.33 15.22
CA ALA A 131 -1.30 -16.69 14.68
C ALA A 131 -1.26 -15.19 14.99
N ILE A 132 -2.37 -14.46 14.78
CA ILE A 132 -2.49 -13.03 15.13
C ILE A 132 -2.31 -12.84 16.64
N ALA A 133 -2.96 -13.65 17.49
CA ALA A 133 -2.83 -13.56 18.93
C ALA A 133 -1.39 -13.75 19.39
N GLY A 134 -0.72 -14.81 18.92
CA GLY A 134 0.68 -15.09 19.26
C GLY A 134 1.64 -13.96 18.83
N ARG A 135 1.39 -13.36 17.65
CA ARG A 135 2.17 -12.20 17.19
C ARG A 135 1.96 -10.98 18.10
N LEU A 136 0.71 -10.70 18.46
CA LEU A 136 0.38 -9.60 19.35
C LEU A 136 0.96 -9.79 20.75
N ASP A 137 0.99 -11.02 21.29
CA ASP A 137 1.64 -11.33 22.59
C ASP A 137 3.13 -10.97 22.59
N ALA A 138 3.81 -11.22 21.48
CA ALA A 138 5.21 -10.85 21.31
C ALA A 138 5.41 -9.33 21.18
N LEU A 139 4.46 -8.63 20.55
CA LEU A 139 4.51 -7.18 20.33
C LEU A 139 4.16 -6.39 21.60
N GLU A 140 3.24 -6.85 22.43
CA GLU A 140 2.87 -6.22 23.70
C GLU A 140 4.06 -6.06 24.66
N LYS A 141 4.96 -7.03 24.67
CA LYS A 141 6.21 -6.97 25.46
C LYS A 141 7.10 -5.80 25.07
N ARG A 142 6.90 -5.24 23.87
CA ARG A 142 7.65 -4.11 23.31
C ARG A 142 6.81 -2.84 23.20
N HIS A 143 5.58 -2.84 23.73
CA HIS A 143 4.60 -1.77 23.59
C HIS A 143 4.33 -1.39 22.12
N ALA A 144 4.39 -2.38 21.22
CA ALA A 144 4.17 -2.23 19.80
C ALA A 144 2.76 -2.71 19.40
N GLY A 145 2.33 -2.34 18.19
CA GLY A 145 1.10 -2.83 17.59
C GLY A 145 1.37 -3.60 16.31
N LEU A 146 0.31 -4.17 15.73
CA LEU A 146 0.31 -4.88 14.47
C LEU A 146 -0.59 -4.15 13.48
N LEU A 147 -0.04 -3.78 12.33
CA LEU A 147 -0.78 -3.33 11.15
C LEU A 147 -0.81 -4.46 10.12
N ILE A 148 -2.00 -4.75 9.61
CA ILE A 148 -2.18 -5.62 8.44
C ILE A 148 -2.78 -4.77 7.33
N THR A 149 -2.18 -4.77 6.15
CA THR A 149 -2.74 -4.14 4.95
C THR A 149 -3.03 -5.19 3.90
N ILE A 150 -4.19 -5.10 3.26
CA ILE A 150 -4.61 -6.03 2.21
C ILE A 150 -5.00 -5.22 0.98
N ASP A 151 -4.19 -5.33 -0.08
CA ASP A 151 -4.47 -4.71 -1.36
C ASP A 151 -5.32 -5.62 -2.27
N GLU A 152 -5.95 -5.03 -3.29
CA GLU A 152 -6.79 -5.68 -4.28
C GLU A 152 -7.88 -6.59 -3.64
N THR A 153 -8.46 -6.14 -2.55
CA THR A 153 -9.39 -6.93 -1.70
C THR A 153 -10.54 -7.56 -2.48
N GLN A 154 -10.92 -7.03 -3.65
CA GLN A 154 -11.93 -7.64 -4.52
C GLN A 154 -11.49 -8.99 -5.13
N ALA A 155 -10.19 -9.31 -5.07
CA ALA A 155 -9.66 -10.61 -5.53
C ALA A 155 -9.61 -11.67 -4.41
N ALA A 156 -9.99 -11.31 -3.17
CA ALA A 156 -10.03 -12.25 -2.07
C ALA A 156 -11.23 -13.21 -2.19
N GLU A 157 -11.03 -14.45 -1.77
CA GLU A 157 -12.13 -15.36 -1.58
C GLU A 157 -13.01 -14.91 -0.39
N ARG A 158 -14.33 -15.07 -0.53
CA ARG A 158 -15.26 -14.69 0.54
C ARG A 158 -14.95 -15.41 1.87
N SER A 159 -14.55 -16.66 1.82
CA SER A 159 -14.11 -17.45 2.97
C SER A 159 -12.94 -16.82 3.72
N ASP A 160 -11.92 -16.34 2.99
CA ASP A 160 -10.75 -15.67 3.54
C ASP A 160 -11.15 -14.36 4.20
N MET A 161 -12.01 -13.56 3.55
CA MET A 161 -12.50 -12.31 4.11
C MET A 161 -13.27 -12.52 5.41
N ILE A 162 -14.11 -13.56 5.49
CA ILE A 162 -14.84 -13.94 6.71
C ILE A 162 -13.86 -14.33 7.82
N ALA A 163 -12.86 -15.16 7.50
CA ALA A 163 -11.86 -15.61 8.47
C ALA A 163 -11.03 -14.45 9.01
N ILE A 164 -10.55 -13.55 8.14
CA ILE A 164 -9.81 -12.35 8.51
C ILE A 164 -10.66 -11.42 9.37
N ALA A 165 -11.88 -11.12 8.92
CA ALA A 165 -12.79 -10.25 9.62
C ALA A 165 -13.11 -10.78 11.02
N THR A 166 -13.40 -12.07 11.15
CA THR A 166 -13.69 -12.73 12.43
C THR A 166 -12.46 -12.70 13.36
N ALA A 167 -11.28 -13.02 12.85
CA ALA A 167 -10.04 -12.99 13.61
C ALA A 167 -9.75 -11.59 14.16
N ILE A 168 -9.85 -10.55 13.32
CA ILE A 168 -9.66 -9.15 13.71
C ILE A 168 -10.69 -8.70 14.75
N GLN A 169 -11.97 -9.06 14.56
CA GLN A 169 -13.02 -8.71 15.50
C GLN A 169 -12.74 -9.27 16.91
N HIS A 170 -12.21 -10.48 17.01
CA HIS A 170 -11.80 -11.05 18.29
C HIS A 170 -10.69 -10.24 18.95
N GLN A 171 -9.65 -9.87 18.21
CA GLN A 171 -8.56 -9.07 18.75
C GLN A 171 -9.02 -7.69 19.25
N ILE A 172 -9.97 -7.07 18.53
CA ILE A 172 -10.56 -5.79 18.95
C ILE A 172 -11.36 -5.95 20.27
N ARG A 173 -12.15 -7.02 20.40
CA ARG A 173 -12.88 -7.32 21.65
C ARG A 173 -11.94 -7.54 22.83
N GLU A 174 -10.81 -8.16 22.58
CA GLU A 174 -9.75 -8.40 23.58
C GLU A 174 -8.88 -7.15 23.80
N ARG A 175 -9.22 -6.01 23.19
CA ARG A 175 -8.54 -4.71 23.30
C ARG A 175 -7.07 -4.77 22.91
N ARG A 176 -6.74 -5.62 21.94
CA ARG A 176 -5.36 -5.77 21.42
C ARG A 176 -4.97 -4.61 20.52
N ASN A 177 -3.68 -4.32 20.47
CA ASN A 177 -3.13 -3.21 19.70
C ASN A 177 -2.96 -3.59 18.21
N ILE A 178 -4.07 -3.66 17.49
CA ILE A 178 -4.14 -4.05 16.07
C ILE A 178 -4.83 -2.97 15.23
N ALA A 179 -4.38 -2.85 13.98
CA ALA A 179 -5.02 -2.08 12.92
C ALA A 179 -5.06 -2.90 11.63
N ILE A 180 -6.09 -2.68 10.82
CA ILE A 180 -6.21 -3.29 9.50
C ILE A 180 -6.72 -2.29 8.48
N VAL A 181 -6.13 -2.32 7.28
CA VAL A 181 -6.54 -1.51 6.14
C VAL A 181 -6.79 -2.42 4.95
N PHE A 182 -7.98 -2.33 4.39
CA PHE A 182 -8.34 -2.98 3.14
C PHE A 182 -8.33 -1.96 2.01
N ALA A 183 -7.71 -2.28 0.90
CA ALA A 183 -7.74 -1.45 -0.30
C ALA A 183 -8.31 -2.24 -1.48
N GLY A 184 -9.14 -1.58 -2.30
CA GLY A 184 -9.75 -2.23 -3.45
C GLY A 184 -10.66 -1.31 -4.26
N LEU A 185 -11.35 -1.89 -5.23
CA LEU A 185 -12.29 -1.18 -6.09
C LEU A 185 -13.58 -0.81 -5.32
N PRO A 186 -14.36 0.19 -5.78
CA PRO A 186 -15.59 0.61 -5.12
C PRO A 186 -16.63 -0.52 -4.95
N GLN A 187 -16.66 -1.48 -5.88
CA GLN A 187 -17.54 -2.64 -5.81
C GLN A 187 -17.30 -3.47 -4.53
N MET A 188 -16.02 -3.61 -4.13
CA MET A 188 -15.65 -4.33 -2.92
C MET A 188 -16.39 -3.80 -1.67
N ILE A 189 -16.53 -2.49 -1.52
CA ILE A 189 -17.23 -1.91 -0.35
C ILE A 189 -18.67 -2.37 -0.33
N SER A 190 -19.35 -2.35 -1.48
CA SER A 190 -20.73 -2.81 -1.59
C SER A 190 -20.88 -4.27 -1.17
N ASP A 191 -19.97 -5.11 -1.66
CA ASP A 191 -19.98 -6.55 -1.37
C ASP A 191 -19.70 -6.81 0.13
N LEU A 192 -18.73 -6.13 0.72
CA LEU A 192 -18.45 -6.23 2.16
C LEU A 192 -19.59 -5.74 3.04
N PHE A 193 -20.29 -4.66 2.64
CA PHE A 193 -21.40 -4.11 3.42
C PHE A 193 -22.66 -4.94 3.33
N ASN A 194 -22.86 -5.67 2.24
CA ASN A 194 -23.99 -6.56 2.05
C ASN A 194 -23.79 -7.93 2.71
N ASP A 195 -22.58 -8.26 3.15
CA ASP A 195 -22.32 -9.53 3.82
C ASP A 195 -22.79 -9.49 5.29
N GLU A 196 -23.69 -10.40 5.65
CA GLU A 196 -24.28 -10.49 6.99
C GLU A 196 -23.26 -10.91 8.05
N VAL A 197 -22.20 -11.62 7.67
CA VAL A 197 -21.18 -12.14 8.59
C VAL A 197 -20.14 -11.08 8.93
N ILE A 198 -19.87 -10.17 7.99
CA ILE A 198 -18.81 -9.17 8.11
C ILE A 198 -19.33 -7.79 8.56
N THR A 199 -20.45 -7.78 9.28
CA THR A 199 -21.17 -6.54 9.68
C THR A 199 -20.32 -5.53 10.44
N PHE A 200 -19.27 -5.95 11.15
CA PHE A 200 -18.42 -5.03 11.89
C PHE A 200 -17.61 -4.09 10.97
N LEU A 201 -17.30 -4.49 9.74
CA LEU A 201 -16.62 -3.66 8.74
C LEU A 201 -17.47 -2.46 8.29
N ARG A 202 -18.79 -2.48 8.51
CA ARG A 202 -19.66 -1.30 8.30
C ARG A 202 -19.27 -0.11 9.17
N ARG A 203 -18.52 -0.35 10.25
CA ARG A 203 -17.97 0.70 11.13
C ARG A 203 -16.56 1.12 10.77
N ALA A 204 -15.97 0.49 9.75
CA ALA A 204 -14.66 0.87 9.27
C ALA A 204 -14.68 2.29 8.68
N LYS A 205 -13.60 3.02 8.87
CA LYS A 205 -13.44 4.33 8.25
C LYS A 205 -13.21 4.19 6.76
N THR A 206 -14.21 4.51 5.97
CA THR A 206 -14.12 4.45 4.51
C THR A 206 -13.53 5.73 3.96
N ASN A 207 -12.50 5.60 3.11
CA ASN A 207 -11.85 6.67 2.38
C ASN A 207 -11.92 6.38 0.88
N ILE A 208 -12.62 7.25 0.16
CA ILE A 208 -12.73 7.17 -1.29
C ILE A 208 -11.65 8.07 -1.89
N LEU A 209 -10.70 7.46 -2.62
CA LEU A 209 -9.67 8.19 -3.32
C LEU A 209 -10.23 8.63 -4.68
N THR A 210 -10.34 9.95 -4.84
CA THR A 210 -10.78 10.60 -6.07
C THR A 210 -9.60 11.30 -6.75
N ASP A 211 -9.85 11.89 -7.90
CA ASP A 211 -8.92 12.76 -8.58
C ASP A 211 -8.49 13.93 -7.67
N ILE A 212 -7.33 14.46 -7.96
CA ILE A 212 -6.69 15.52 -7.19
C ILE A 212 -7.09 16.88 -7.77
N PRO A 213 -7.44 17.88 -6.95
CA PRO A 213 -7.71 19.23 -7.43
C PRO A 213 -6.55 19.79 -8.27
N LEU A 214 -6.87 20.43 -9.41
CA LEU A 214 -5.86 20.87 -10.38
C LEU A 214 -4.91 21.94 -9.84
N ASP A 215 -5.36 22.76 -8.90
CA ASP A 215 -4.51 23.69 -8.16
C ASP A 215 -3.46 22.97 -7.30
N GLU A 216 -3.85 21.90 -6.60
CA GLU A 216 -2.91 21.06 -5.86
C GLU A 216 -1.93 20.34 -6.80
N VAL A 217 -2.37 19.89 -7.98
CA VAL A 217 -1.52 19.28 -9.00
C VAL A 217 -0.49 20.28 -9.51
N ARG A 218 -0.91 21.50 -9.85
CA ARG A 218 -0.03 22.58 -10.31
C ARG A 218 1.05 22.89 -9.28
N ASP A 219 0.67 23.03 -8.01
CA ASP A 219 1.59 23.35 -6.92
C ASP A 219 2.58 22.19 -6.67
N ALA A 220 2.13 20.95 -6.84
CA ALA A 220 2.99 19.77 -6.77
C ALA A 220 3.99 19.71 -7.91
N PHE A 221 3.57 19.96 -9.14
CA PHE A 221 4.49 20.07 -10.27
C PHE A 221 5.54 21.17 -10.04
N ALA A 222 5.10 22.38 -9.62
CA ALA A 222 6.02 23.47 -9.33
C ALA A 222 7.06 23.09 -8.28
N THR A 223 6.62 22.42 -7.21
CA THR A 223 7.50 21.97 -6.13
C THR A 223 8.48 20.90 -6.61
N THR A 224 7.99 19.90 -7.34
CA THR A 224 8.79 18.75 -7.80
C THR A 224 9.81 19.17 -8.85
N PHE A 225 9.42 19.95 -9.86
CA PHE A 225 10.35 20.44 -10.88
C PHE A 225 11.44 21.33 -10.26
N ARG A 226 11.05 22.24 -9.37
CA ARG A 226 12.02 23.11 -8.68
C ARG A 226 12.98 22.29 -7.80
N ALA A 227 12.49 21.32 -7.06
CA ALA A 227 13.34 20.44 -6.22
C ALA A 227 14.33 19.61 -7.06
N SER A 228 13.98 19.25 -8.30
CA SER A 228 14.88 18.55 -9.24
C SER A 228 15.85 19.50 -9.99
N GLY A 229 15.80 20.81 -9.70
CA GLY A 229 16.65 21.82 -10.35
C GLY A 229 16.11 22.33 -11.69
N MET A 230 14.87 21.97 -12.06
CA MET A 230 14.22 22.45 -13.28
C MET A 230 13.46 23.74 -13.03
N SER A 231 13.48 24.68 -14.00
CA SER A 231 12.63 25.86 -14.03
C SER A 231 11.49 25.69 -15.03
N ILE A 232 10.28 26.07 -14.62
CA ILE A 232 9.05 25.96 -15.41
C ILE A 232 8.16 27.16 -15.11
N THR A 233 7.47 27.67 -16.11
CA THR A 233 6.58 28.84 -15.99
C THR A 233 5.19 28.43 -15.47
N ASP A 234 4.45 29.40 -14.90
CA ASP A 234 3.07 29.18 -14.43
C ASP A 234 2.11 28.75 -15.55
N ALA A 235 2.31 29.26 -16.77
CA ALA A 235 1.52 28.86 -17.94
C ALA A 235 1.75 27.39 -18.29
N GLN A 236 3.02 26.95 -18.29
CA GLN A 236 3.39 25.56 -18.55
C GLN A 236 2.88 24.62 -17.45
N LEU A 237 2.99 25.02 -16.18
CA LEU A 237 2.43 24.29 -15.04
C LEU A 237 0.92 24.12 -15.17
N SER A 238 0.21 25.16 -15.55
CA SER A 238 -1.24 25.11 -15.75
C SER A 238 -1.62 24.18 -16.90
N THR A 239 -0.87 24.22 -18.00
CA THR A 239 -1.07 23.32 -19.15
C THR A 239 -0.84 21.87 -18.74
N ALA A 240 0.27 21.57 -18.07
CA ALA A 240 0.60 20.23 -17.58
C ALA A 240 -0.45 19.70 -16.59
N ALA A 241 -0.88 20.53 -15.62
CA ALA A 241 -1.88 20.13 -14.64
C ALA A 241 -3.24 19.82 -15.26
N ASN A 242 -3.70 20.67 -16.19
CA ASN A 242 -5.01 20.51 -16.84
C ASN A 242 -5.13 19.19 -17.61
N VAL A 243 -4.08 18.75 -18.30
CA VAL A 243 -4.08 17.50 -19.07
C VAL A 243 -4.23 16.28 -18.18
N THR A 244 -3.76 16.33 -16.93
CA THR A 244 -3.89 15.20 -15.99
C THR A 244 -5.31 14.95 -15.54
N ALA A 245 -6.21 15.92 -15.68
CA ALA A 245 -7.55 15.92 -15.09
C ALA A 245 -7.57 15.54 -13.58
N GLY A 246 -6.43 15.71 -12.90
CA GLY A 246 -6.26 15.31 -11.49
C GLY A 246 -6.03 13.81 -11.27
N TYR A 247 -5.90 13.02 -12.33
CA TYR A 247 -5.69 11.58 -12.23
C TYR A 247 -4.26 11.26 -11.77
N PRO A 248 -4.07 10.62 -10.59
CA PRO A 248 -2.76 10.48 -9.97
C PRO A 248 -1.69 9.81 -10.83
N TYR A 249 -2.07 8.77 -11.58
CA TYR A 249 -1.14 8.09 -12.48
C TYR A 249 -0.69 9.01 -13.63
N MET A 250 -1.65 9.74 -14.22
CA MET A 250 -1.36 10.70 -15.30
C MET A 250 -0.48 11.86 -14.81
N ILE A 251 -0.60 12.27 -13.54
CA ILE A 251 0.29 13.28 -12.94
C ILE A 251 1.75 12.79 -12.98
N GLN A 252 2.00 11.54 -12.64
CA GLN A 252 3.35 10.99 -12.68
C GLN A 252 3.86 10.84 -14.11
N LEU A 253 3.03 10.39 -15.06
CA LEU A 253 3.39 10.25 -16.47
C LEU A 253 3.74 11.61 -17.10
N VAL A 254 2.86 12.58 -16.98
CA VAL A 254 3.07 13.93 -17.53
C VAL A 254 4.32 14.57 -16.95
N GLY A 255 4.49 14.51 -15.63
CA GLY A 255 5.68 15.05 -14.97
C GLY A 255 6.96 14.36 -15.43
N TYR A 256 6.93 13.03 -15.54
CA TYR A 256 8.08 12.22 -15.98
C TYR A 256 8.53 12.62 -17.38
N HIS A 257 7.61 12.63 -18.36
CA HIS A 257 7.96 12.89 -19.76
C HIS A 257 8.34 14.35 -20.01
N ILE A 258 7.72 15.32 -19.33
CA ILE A 258 8.14 16.74 -19.42
C ILE A 258 9.57 16.92 -18.88
N TRP A 259 9.88 16.29 -17.74
CA TRP A 259 11.22 16.35 -17.16
C TRP A 259 12.25 15.70 -18.10
N ASP A 260 11.93 14.52 -18.64
CA ASP A 260 12.78 13.77 -19.55
C ASP A 260 13.05 14.52 -20.87
N ALA A 261 12.05 15.16 -21.44
CA ALA A 261 12.18 15.98 -22.65
C ALA A 261 13.17 17.16 -22.45
N ALA A 262 13.14 17.81 -21.28
CA ALA A 262 14.09 18.88 -20.95
C ALA A 262 15.50 18.33 -20.71
N ASP A 263 15.63 17.19 -20.01
CA ASP A 263 16.92 16.55 -19.71
C ASP A 263 17.60 16.05 -20.99
N MET A 264 16.87 15.50 -21.96
CA MET A 264 17.37 15.14 -23.28
C MET A 264 18.00 16.31 -24.07
N ARG A 265 17.58 17.53 -23.78
CA ARG A 265 18.17 18.76 -24.35
C ARG A 265 19.35 19.29 -23.52
N ASP A 266 19.75 18.58 -22.46
CA ASP A 266 20.76 19.05 -21.49
C ASP A 266 20.40 20.44 -20.90
N SER A 267 19.12 20.65 -20.58
CA SER A 267 18.58 21.94 -20.12
C SER A 267 17.88 21.84 -18.77
N ASP A 268 18.14 22.84 -17.92
CA ASP A 268 17.43 23.02 -16.66
C ASP A 268 16.17 23.87 -16.82
N THR A 269 15.88 24.35 -18.03
CA THR A 269 14.71 25.18 -18.33
C THR A 269 13.76 24.41 -19.24
N ILE A 270 12.56 24.18 -18.74
CA ILE A 270 11.46 23.58 -19.50
C ILE A 270 10.88 24.62 -20.44
N ILE A 271 10.72 24.27 -21.71
CA ILE A 271 10.11 25.10 -22.73
C ILE A 271 8.77 24.50 -23.19
N ASP A 272 7.97 25.24 -23.92
CA ASP A 272 6.64 24.81 -24.39
C ASP A 272 6.70 23.53 -25.26
N ALA A 273 7.82 23.36 -26.01
CA ALA A 273 8.04 22.15 -26.78
C ALA A 273 8.19 20.91 -25.90
N ASP A 274 8.87 21.00 -24.74
CA ASP A 274 9.02 19.90 -23.81
C ASP A 274 7.68 19.53 -23.16
N VAL A 275 6.86 20.54 -22.82
CA VAL A 275 5.53 20.32 -22.28
C VAL A 275 4.65 19.61 -23.32
N THR A 276 4.70 20.03 -24.59
CA THR A 276 3.93 19.42 -25.65
C THR A 276 4.36 17.98 -25.89
N ALA A 277 5.68 17.73 -26.04
CA ALA A 277 6.21 16.40 -26.26
C ALA A 277 5.90 15.47 -25.05
N GLY A 278 6.12 15.95 -23.83
CA GLY A 278 5.85 15.15 -22.63
C GLY A 278 4.38 14.79 -22.46
N ILE A 279 3.45 15.66 -22.84
CA ILE A 279 2.01 15.36 -22.85
C ILE A 279 1.64 14.31 -23.90
N GLU A 280 2.25 14.37 -25.08
CA GLU A 280 2.02 13.38 -26.14
C GLU A 280 2.51 11.99 -25.73
N GLU A 281 3.74 11.88 -25.23
CA GLU A 281 4.28 10.63 -24.73
C GLU A 281 3.46 10.07 -23.55
N ALA A 282 3.07 10.91 -22.59
CA ALA A 282 2.23 10.48 -21.48
C ALA A 282 0.85 9.93 -21.91
N ARG A 283 0.32 10.36 -23.06
CA ARG A 283 -0.92 9.82 -23.64
C ARG A 283 -0.72 8.49 -24.34
N ILE A 284 0.49 8.25 -24.87
CA ILE A 284 0.83 6.98 -25.52
C ILE A 284 1.00 5.88 -24.45
N ASP A 285 1.56 6.25 -23.29
CA ASP A 285 1.84 5.32 -22.19
C ASP A 285 0.62 5.06 -21.27
N LEU A 286 -0.50 5.76 -21.46
CA LEU A 286 -1.73 5.60 -20.66
C LEU A 286 -2.58 4.42 -21.16
#